data_2dd46883a2c193518c9b1afd7db1e302
#
_entry.id   2dd46883a2c193518c9b1afd7db1e302
#
_cell.length_a   1.000
_cell.length_b   1.000
_cell.length_c   1.000
_cell.angle_alpha   90.00
_cell.angle_beta   90.00
_cell.angle_gamma   90.00
#
_symmetry.space_group_name_H-M   'P 1'
#
loop_
_entity.id
_entity.type
_entity.pdbx_description
1 polymer ?
#
loop_
_entity_poly.entity_id
_entity_poly.type
_entity_poly.pdbx_seq_one_letter_code
_entity_poly.pdbx_strand_id
1 'polypeptide(L)'
;MKILAVDDEKLMLNRLVRSINEAKPDATVYEFRSGKEALEFATENEIEVAFLDINMRGMDGLTLAKELNKLYPEINIIFCTGYDEYVSEAFREIRCNGYISKPVDAEQVKEELSHLRLPMKEEKEKRIKIQCFGYFAVHCDGKPMEFGSGKTQELFAYLVNACGGTCTNQEIMTYLWDDDGIHDSYFKKIRKDLFDTLEKYGCSDVVVKTWGGLAIQPDLVECDYYNWKKEHTGDYEGDYMKQYYWIM
;
A
#
# COMPACT_ATOMS: atom_id res chain seq x y z
N MET A 1 -3.00 0.33 -8.72
CA MET A 1 -2.62 -0.98 -9.29
C MET A 1 -1.19 -0.91 -9.79
N LYS A 2 -0.32 -1.81 -9.31
CA LYS A 2 1.08 -1.90 -9.75
C LYS A 2 1.24 -3.07 -10.72
N ILE A 3 1.60 -2.76 -11.95
CA ILE A 3 1.67 -3.72 -13.06
C ILE A 3 3.12 -3.87 -13.52
N LEU A 4 3.59 -5.10 -13.65
CA LEU A 4 4.86 -5.44 -14.28
C LEU A 4 4.61 -5.86 -15.74
N ALA A 5 5.32 -5.24 -16.69
CA ALA A 5 5.27 -5.58 -18.11
C ALA A 5 6.65 -6.02 -18.58
N VAL A 6 6.78 -7.26 -19.10
CA VAL A 6 8.08 -7.82 -19.47
C VAL A 6 8.03 -8.46 -20.86
N ASP A 7 8.91 -7.97 -21.75
CA ASP A 7 9.05 -8.46 -23.12
C ASP A 7 10.43 -8.02 -23.66
N ASP A 8 11.25 -8.96 -24.16
CA ASP A 8 12.61 -8.62 -24.62
C ASP A 8 12.63 -7.87 -25.98
N GLU A 9 11.50 -7.90 -26.71
CA GLU A 9 11.29 -7.14 -27.93
C GLU A 9 10.74 -5.74 -27.63
N LYS A 10 11.57 -4.71 -27.80
CA LYS A 10 11.22 -3.30 -27.51
C LYS A 10 9.88 -2.85 -28.12
N LEU A 11 9.58 -3.26 -29.35
CA LEU A 11 8.34 -2.86 -30.02
C LEU A 11 7.11 -3.51 -29.38
N MET A 12 7.21 -4.76 -28.96
CA MET A 12 6.15 -5.48 -28.28
C MET A 12 5.94 -4.94 -26.88
N LEU A 13 7.00 -4.69 -26.13
CA LEU A 13 6.93 -4.05 -24.83
C LEU A 13 6.25 -2.67 -24.89
N ASN A 14 6.68 -1.80 -25.79
CA ASN A 14 6.06 -0.48 -25.95
C ASN A 14 4.55 -0.60 -26.28
N ARG A 15 4.17 -1.56 -27.11
CA ARG A 15 2.77 -1.80 -27.44
C ARG A 15 1.99 -2.31 -26.22
N LEU A 16 2.54 -3.28 -25.50
CA LEU A 16 1.94 -3.81 -24.27
C LEU A 16 1.71 -2.69 -23.24
N VAL A 17 2.74 -1.89 -22.93
CA VAL A 17 2.65 -0.77 -21.99
C VAL A 17 1.60 0.26 -22.42
N ARG A 18 1.55 0.58 -23.71
CA ARG A 18 0.51 1.46 -24.26
C ARG A 18 -0.89 0.88 -24.05
N SER A 19 -1.09 -0.39 -24.40
CA SER A 19 -2.38 -1.07 -24.24
C SER A 19 -2.81 -1.15 -22.77
N ILE A 20 -1.87 -1.38 -21.84
CA ILE A 20 -2.14 -1.34 -20.39
C ILE A 20 -2.57 0.07 -19.95
N ASN A 21 -1.85 1.11 -20.36
CA ASN A 21 -2.18 2.50 -20.00
C ASN A 21 -3.53 2.97 -20.58
N GLU A 22 -3.89 2.48 -21.78
CA GLU A 22 -5.21 2.75 -22.38
C GLU A 22 -6.33 2.00 -21.64
N ALA A 23 -6.09 0.74 -21.23
CA ALA A 23 -7.08 -0.08 -20.51
C ALA A 23 -7.24 0.35 -19.04
N LYS A 24 -6.16 0.78 -18.38
CA LYS A 24 -6.11 1.13 -16.96
C LYS A 24 -5.24 2.37 -16.72
N PRO A 25 -5.75 3.60 -16.98
CA PRO A 25 -4.95 4.83 -16.91
C PRO A 25 -4.40 5.19 -15.52
N ASP A 26 -5.01 4.67 -14.47
CA ASP A 26 -4.61 4.87 -13.07
C ASP A 26 -3.63 3.80 -12.55
N ALA A 27 -3.18 2.88 -13.40
CA ALA A 27 -2.16 1.89 -13.03
C ALA A 27 -0.74 2.49 -13.11
N THR A 28 0.12 2.05 -12.21
CA THR A 28 1.58 2.28 -12.31
C THR A 28 2.20 1.10 -13.03
N VAL A 29 2.75 1.34 -14.22
CA VAL A 29 3.35 0.29 -15.06
C VAL A 29 4.85 0.35 -14.97
N TYR A 30 5.48 -0.76 -14.59
CA TYR A 30 6.93 -0.97 -14.59
C TYR A 30 7.29 -1.85 -15.77
N GLU A 31 8.17 -1.37 -16.65
CA GLU A 31 8.53 -2.04 -17.89
C GLU A 31 9.96 -2.57 -17.87
N PHE A 32 10.15 -3.83 -18.31
CA PHE A 32 11.46 -4.47 -18.36
C PHE A 32 11.64 -5.28 -19.65
N ARG A 33 12.87 -5.28 -20.15
CA ARG A 33 13.27 -6.09 -21.30
C ARG A 33 14.05 -7.34 -20.93
N SER A 34 14.13 -7.63 -19.64
CA SER A 34 14.87 -8.77 -19.08
C SER A 34 14.08 -9.34 -17.92
N GLY A 35 13.79 -10.64 -17.97
CA GLY A 35 13.15 -11.34 -16.86
C GLY A 35 13.96 -11.26 -15.56
N LYS A 36 15.30 -11.25 -15.65
CA LYS A 36 16.17 -11.12 -14.49
C LYS A 36 16.05 -9.74 -13.82
N GLU A 37 16.10 -8.66 -14.59
CA GLU A 37 15.94 -7.30 -14.07
C GLU A 37 14.54 -7.10 -13.46
N ALA A 38 13.51 -7.65 -14.11
CA ALA A 38 12.14 -7.61 -13.62
C ALA A 38 12.01 -8.35 -12.27
N LEU A 39 12.66 -9.50 -12.12
CA LEU A 39 12.66 -10.25 -10.87
C LEU A 39 13.41 -9.50 -9.77
N GLU A 40 14.59 -8.94 -10.05
CA GLU A 40 15.36 -8.12 -9.11
C GLU A 40 14.51 -6.94 -8.61
N PHE A 41 13.84 -6.23 -9.51
CA PHE A 41 12.93 -5.14 -9.15
C PHE A 41 11.77 -5.62 -8.26
N ALA A 42 11.19 -6.78 -8.57
CA ALA A 42 10.09 -7.34 -7.81
C ALA A 42 10.49 -7.79 -6.39
N THR A 43 11.78 -7.99 -6.07
CA THR A 43 12.19 -8.30 -4.69
C THR A 43 12.03 -7.11 -3.74
N GLU A 44 12.06 -5.89 -4.26
CA GLU A 44 11.98 -4.65 -3.48
C GLU A 44 10.64 -3.92 -3.65
N ASN A 45 9.86 -4.32 -4.66
CA ASN A 45 8.63 -3.63 -5.04
C ASN A 45 7.47 -4.61 -5.19
N GLU A 46 6.43 -4.45 -4.39
CA GLU A 46 5.22 -5.28 -4.48
C GLU A 46 4.52 -5.11 -5.84
N ILE A 47 4.24 -6.22 -6.51
CA ILE A 47 3.57 -6.28 -7.82
C ILE A 47 2.25 -7.03 -7.66
N GLU A 48 1.19 -6.51 -8.25
CA GLU A 48 -0.16 -7.07 -8.17
C GLU A 48 -0.53 -7.86 -9.44
N VAL A 49 -0.07 -7.38 -10.60
CA VAL A 49 -0.31 -8.02 -11.90
C VAL A 49 0.98 -8.04 -12.71
N ALA A 50 1.28 -9.14 -13.36
CA ALA A 50 2.42 -9.25 -14.27
C ALA A 50 1.95 -9.71 -15.67
N PHE A 51 2.25 -8.90 -16.69
CA PHE A 51 2.13 -9.27 -18.10
C PHE A 51 3.49 -9.70 -18.60
N LEU A 52 3.61 -10.96 -19.00
CA LEU A 52 4.90 -11.59 -19.31
C LEU A 52 4.89 -12.19 -20.71
N ASP A 53 5.89 -11.85 -21.53
CA ASP A 53 6.16 -12.69 -22.70
C ASP A 53 6.76 -14.03 -22.26
N ILE A 54 6.40 -15.11 -22.93
CA ILE A 54 6.92 -16.45 -22.64
C ILE A 54 8.34 -16.59 -23.19
N ASN A 55 8.55 -16.19 -24.45
CA ASN A 55 9.79 -16.44 -25.16
C ASN A 55 10.77 -15.26 -25.05
N MET A 56 11.47 -15.17 -23.94
CA MET A 56 12.48 -14.13 -23.72
C MET A 56 13.89 -14.73 -23.64
N ARG A 57 14.89 -13.94 -24.04
CA ARG A 57 16.30 -14.33 -23.91
C ARG A 57 16.73 -14.33 -22.45
N GLY A 58 17.49 -15.35 -22.06
CA GLY A 58 18.00 -15.51 -20.70
C GLY A 58 16.97 -16.17 -19.78
N MET A 59 16.28 -15.40 -18.96
CA MET A 59 15.16 -15.90 -18.16
C MET A 59 13.88 -15.79 -18.97
N ASP A 60 13.27 -16.93 -19.29
CA ASP A 60 11.97 -17.00 -19.98
C ASP A 60 10.81 -16.62 -19.04
N GLY A 61 9.65 -16.33 -19.65
CA GLY A 61 8.48 -15.89 -18.91
C GLY A 61 7.89 -16.93 -17.95
N LEU A 62 8.04 -18.23 -18.26
CA LEU A 62 7.56 -19.31 -17.40
C LEU A 62 8.41 -19.41 -16.12
N THR A 63 9.72 -19.29 -16.27
CA THR A 63 10.67 -19.25 -15.14
C THR A 63 10.42 -18.01 -14.29
N LEU A 64 10.28 -16.83 -14.91
CA LEU A 64 9.96 -15.60 -14.21
C LEU A 64 8.65 -15.72 -13.43
N ALA A 65 7.60 -16.24 -14.03
CA ALA A 65 6.31 -16.47 -13.40
C ALA A 65 6.40 -17.37 -12.16
N LYS A 66 7.19 -18.46 -12.23
CA LYS A 66 7.43 -19.35 -11.09
C LYS A 66 8.10 -18.63 -9.93
N GLU A 67 9.10 -17.79 -10.21
CA GLU A 67 9.79 -17.01 -9.17
C GLU A 67 8.90 -15.89 -8.59
N LEU A 68 8.13 -15.19 -9.42
CA LEU A 68 7.16 -14.20 -8.96
C LEU A 68 6.07 -14.82 -8.07
N ASN A 69 5.56 -16.01 -8.41
CA ASN A 69 4.60 -16.73 -7.56
C ASN A 69 5.17 -17.15 -6.19
N LYS A 70 6.49 -17.38 -6.10
CA LYS A 70 7.16 -17.63 -4.80
C LYS A 70 7.26 -16.38 -3.95
N LEU A 71 7.57 -15.22 -4.57
CA LEU A 71 7.64 -13.93 -3.90
C LEU A 71 6.26 -13.43 -3.48
N TYR A 72 5.30 -13.54 -4.38
CA TYR A 72 3.94 -13.03 -4.24
C TYR A 72 2.93 -14.13 -4.59
N PRO A 73 2.50 -14.96 -3.62
CA PRO A 73 1.54 -16.04 -3.88
C PRO A 73 0.17 -15.58 -4.41
N GLU A 74 -0.13 -14.29 -4.24
CA GLU A 74 -1.37 -13.63 -4.69
C GLU A 74 -1.17 -12.75 -5.93
N ILE A 75 -0.07 -12.88 -6.65
CA ILE A 75 0.15 -12.16 -7.90
C ILE A 75 -0.74 -12.72 -9.02
N ASN A 76 -1.33 -11.83 -9.81
CA ASN A 76 -2.03 -12.23 -11.03
C ASN A 76 -1.04 -12.22 -12.20
N ILE A 77 -0.87 -13.36 -12.87
CA ILE A 77 0.03 -13.50 -14.02
C ILE A 77 -0.76 -13.70 -15.30
N ILE A 78 -0.48 -12.87 -16.29
CA ILE A 78 -1.07 -12.90 -17.62
C ILE A 78 0.06 -13.06 -18.64
N PHE A 79 0.02 -14.11 -19.44
CA PHE A 79 1.01 -14.30 -20.49
C PHE A 79 0.61 -13.57 -21.77
N CYS A 80 1.58 -12.93 -22.43
CA CYS A 80 1.43 -12.26 -23.71
C CYS A 80 2.37 -12.90 -24.73
N THR A 81 1.89 -13.81 -25.58
CA THR A 81 2.76 -14.54 -26.50
C THR A 81 2.12 -14.75 -27.87
N GLY A 82 2.94 -14.92 -28.89
CA GLY A 82 2.49 -15.29 -30.24
C GLY A 82 2.37 -16.80 -30.51
N TYR A 83 2.58 -17.65 -29.48
CA TYR A 83 2.67 -19.09 -29.64
C TYR A 83 1.64 -19.80 -28.77
N ASP A 84 0.61 -20.36 -29.39
CA ASP A 84 -0.48 -21.07 -28.71
C ASP A 84 -0.07 -22.42 -28.08
N GLU A 85 1.05 -23.01 -28.50
CA GLU A 85 1.50 -24.31 -28.04
C GLU A 85 1.94 -24.34 -26.57
N TYR A 86 2.41 -23.24 -26.02
CA TYR A 86 2.88 -23.14 -24.62
C TYR A 86 1.75 -22.87 -23.61
N VAL A 87 0.57 -22.52 -24.09
CA VAL A 87 -0.58 -22.16 -23.25
C VAL A 87 -0.98 -23.30 -22.32
N SER A 88 -0.99 -24.54 -22.84
CA SER A 88 -1.43 -25.68 -22.06
C SER A 88 -0.48 -26.10 -20.94
N GLU A 89 0.82 -25.86 -21.08
CA GLU A 89 1.84 -26.15 -20.07
C GLU A 89 1.85 -25.06 -18.98
N ALA A 90 1.79 -23.80 -19.39
CA ALA A 90 1.71 -22.65 -18.48
C ALA A 90 0.50 -22.73 -17.53
N PHE A 91 -0.66 -23.13 -18.02
CA PHE A 91 -1.87 -23.28 -17.20
C PHE A 91 -1.83 -24.47 -16.25
N ARG A 92 -1.05 -25.51 -16.53
CA ARG A 92 -0.98 -26.70 -15.68
C ARG A 92 0.01 -26.57 -14.53
N GLU A 93 1.16 -25.95 -14.79
CA GLU A 93 2.28 -25.90 -13.83
C GLU A 93 2.37 -24.57 -13.09
N ILE A 94 1.89 -23.51 -13.69
CA ILE A 94 1.98 -22.15 -13.16
C ILE A 94 0.57 -21.66 -12.84
N ARG A 95 0.41 -21.04 -11.68
CA ARG A 95 -0.83 -20.35 -11.33
C ARG A 95 -0.92 -19.05 -12.15
N CYS A 96 -1.23 -19.16 -13.44
CA CYS A 96 -1.51 -18.00 -14.29
C CYS A 96 -3.01 -17.69 -14.30
N ASN A 97 -3.35 -16.44 -14.55
CA ASN A 97 -4.71 -15.93 -14.52
C ASN A 97 -5.31 -15.81 -15.91
N GLY A 98 -4.48 -15.49 -16.89
CA GLY A 98 -4.93 -15.24 -18.23
C GLY A 98 -3.84 -15.36 -19.29
N TYR A 99 -4.27 -15.15 -20.51
CA TYR A 99 -3.43 -15.25 -21.70
C TYR A 99 -3.93 -14.31 -22.78
N ILE A 100 -3.02 -13.56 -23.37
CA ILE A 100 -3.28 -12.67 -24.50
C ILE A 100 -2.41 -13.09 -25.69
N SER A 101 -3.04 -13.33 -26.84
CA SER A 101 -2.28 -13.54 -28.08
C SER A 101 -1.75 -12.23 -28.63
N LYS A 102 -0.47 -12.21 -29.02
CA LYS A 102 0.12 -11.06 -29.70
C LYS A 102 -0.46 -10.94 -31.13
N PRO A 103 -0.77 -9.74 -31.61
CA PRO A 103 -0.42 -8.42 -31.05
C PRO A 103 -1.41 -7.94 -29.99
N VAL A 104 -0.91 -7.58 -28.79
CA VAL A 104 -1.72 -7.09 -27.66
C VAL A 104 -2.43 -5.78 -27.98
N ASP A 105 -3.71 -5.66 -27.59
CA ASP A 105 -4.49 -4.44 -27.63
C ASP A 105 -5.17 -4.10 -26.29
N ALA A 106 -5.74 -2.91 -26.19
CA ALA A 106 -6.33 -2.42 -24.94
C ALA A 106 -7.61 -3.17 -24.52
N GLU A 107 -8.40 -3.71 -25.49
CA GLU A 107 -9.61 -4.46 -25.16
C GLU A 107 -9.27 -5.81 -24.54
N GLN A 108 -8.30 -6.52 -25.10
CA GLN A 108 -7.78 -7.77 -24.53
C GLN A 108 -7.24 -7.56 -23.12
N VAL A 109 -6.44 -6.52 -22.90
CA VAL A 109 -5.92 -6.17 -21.57
C VAL A 109 -7.04 -5.86 -20.59
N LYS A 110 -8.06 -5.11 -21.02
CA LYS A 110 -9.23 -4.78 -20.19
C LYS A 110 -10.03 -6.01 -19.82
N GLU A 111 -10.21 -6.93 -20.76
CA GLU A 111 -10.90 -8.19 -20.53
C GLU A 111 -10.18 -9.03 -19.48
N GLU A 112 -8.87 -9.25 -19.63
CA GLU A 112 -8.08 -10.01 -18.67
C GLU A 112 -8.04 -9.35 -17.28
N LEU A 113 -7.91 -8.03 -17.22
CA LEU A 113 -7.97 -7.28 -15.95
C LEU A 113 -9.35 -7.35 -15.27
N SER A 114 -10.42 -7.58 -16.03
CA SER A 114 -11.77 -7.76 -15.46
C SER A 114 -12.03 -9.17 -14.90
N HIS A 115 -11.23 -10.15 -15.29
CA HIS A 115 -11.34 -11.56 -14.90
C HIS A 115 -10.20 -12.03 -14.00
N LEU A 116 -9.52 -11.12 -13.30
CA LEU A 116 -8.43 -11.50 -12.40
C LEU A 116 -8.90 -12.54 -11.38
N ARG A 117 -8.17 -13.62 -11.27
CA ARG A 117 -8.51 -14.75 -10.41
C ARG A 117 -8.35 -14.42 -8.94
N LEU A 118 -7.34 -13.63 -8.61
CA LEU A 118 -7.07 -13.18 -7.27
C LEU A 118 -7.62 -11.76 -7.12
N PRO A 119 -8.44 -11.51 -6.10
CA PRO A 119 -8.97 -10.19 -5.89
C PRO A 119 -7.78 -9.24 -5.75
N MET A 120 -7.81 -8.18 -6.55
CA MET A 120 -6.92 -7.06 -6.33
C MET A 120 -7.07 -6.64 -4.86
N LYS A 121 -5.96 -6.38 -4.18
CA LYS A 121 -6.06 -5.59 -2.96
C LYS A 121 -6.73 -4.28 -3.41
N GLU A 122 -8.05 -4.18 -3.20
CA GLU A 122 -8.67 -2.88 -3.28
C GLU A 122 -7.82 -1.99 -2.37
N GLU A 123 -7.14 -1.01 -2.93
CA GLU A 123 -6.76 0.15 -2.13
C GLU A 123 -8.09 0.68 -1.64
N LYS A 124 -8.53 0.18 -0.50
CA LYS A 124 -9.69 0.74 0.20
C LYS A 124 -9.34 2.20 0.33
N GLU A 125 -10.12 3.02 -0.36
CA GLU A 125 -9.96 4.47 -0.30
C GLU A 125 -9.79 4.82 1.17
N LYS A 126 -8.58 5.31 1.53
CA LYS A 126 -8.23 5.50 2.93
C LYS A 126 -9.17 6.56 3.48
N ARG A 127 -10.18 6.11 4.18
CA ARG A 127 -11.27 6.95 4.70
C ARG A 127 -10.76 8.01 5.66
N ILE A 128 -9.66 7.70 6.38
CA ILE A 128 -9.01 8.63 7.31
C ILE A 128 -7.87 9.34 6.59
N LYS A 129 -7.99 10.67 6.51
CA LYS A 129 -6.96 11.59 6.05
C LYS A 129 -6.43 12.38 7.22
N ILE A 130 -5.11 12.35 7.42
CA ILE A 130 -4.42 12.99 8.54
C ILE A 130 -3.51 14.08 7.99
N GLN A 131 -3.70 15.28 8.48
CA GLN A 131 -2.82 16.41 8.26
C GLN A 131 -1.91 16.56 9.48
N CYS A 132 -0.60 16.44 9.26
CA CYS A 132 0.45 16.66 10.25
C CYS A 132 1.18 17.98 10.03
N PHE A 133 1.28 18.42 8.77
CA PHE A 133 1.94 19.68 8.44
C PHE A 133 1.07 20.88 8.83
N GLY A 134 1.65 21.77 9.62
CA GLY A 134 0.94 22.87 10.27
C GLY A 134 0.21 22.39 11.54
N TYR A 135 -1.10 22.58 11.60
CA TYR A 135 -1.93 22.09 12.70
C TYR A 135 -2.42 20.67 12.41
N PHE A 136 -2.35 19.82 13.43
CA PHE A 136 -2.85 18.46 13.32
C PHE A 136 -4.36 18.44 13.14
N ALA A 137 -4.83 17.79 12.08
CA ALA A 137 -6.24 17.62 11.79
C ALA A 137 -6.50 16.21 11.24
N VAL A 138 -7.68 15.68 11.54
CA VAL A 138 -8.11 14.36 11.08
C VAL A 138 -9.47 14.49 10.41
N HIS A 139 -9.59 13.88 9.23
CA HIS A 139 -10.83 13.81 8.48
C HIS A 139 -11.20 12.34 8.21
N CYS A 140 -12.47 12.03 8.30
CA CYS A 140 -13.02 10.75 7.88
C CYS A 140 -14.09 10.97 6.81
N ASP A 141 -13.96 10.33 5.65
CA ASP A 141 -14.83 10.53 4.48
C ASP A 141 -14.98 12.02 4.11
N GLY A 142 -13.88 12.77 4.17
CA GLY A 142 -13.83 14.20 3.85
C GLY A 142 -14.41 15.15 4.91
N LYS A 143 -14.92 14.63 6.03
CA LYS A 143 -15.47 15.44 7.14
C LYS A 143 -14.50 15.45 8.32
N PRO A 144 -14.36 16.58 9.05
CA PRO A 144 -13.56 16.62 10.26
C PRO A 144 -13.99 15.56 11.27
N MET A 145 -13.01 14.83 11.83
CA MET A 145 -13.26 13.87 12.90
C MET A 145 -13.25 14.59 14.24
N GLU A 146 -14.33 14.46 15.01
CA GLU A 146 -14.49 15.06 16.33
C GLU A 146 -14.12 14.05 17.41
N PHE A 147 -13.10 14.37 18.20
CA PHE A 147 -12.72 13.61 19.39
C PHE A 147 -13.45 14.13 20.62
N GLY A 148 -13.76 13.26 21.58
CA GLY A 148 -14.45 13.65 22.79
C GLY A 148 -13.68 14.64 23.71
N SER A 149 -12.35 14.74 23.50
CA SER A 149 -11.51 15.74 24.17
C SER A 149 -10.25 16.08 23.36
N GLY A 150 -9.65 17.25 23.61
CA GLY A 150 -8.37 17.64 23.02
C GLY A 150 -7.25 16.65 23.40
N LYS A 151 -7.28 16.08 24.60
CA LYS A 151 -6.33 15.03 25.04
C LYS A 151 -6.50 13.71 24.29
N THR A 152 -7.71 13.38 23.84
CA THR A 152 -7.94 12.21 22.99
C THR A 152 -7.35 12.42 21.59
N GLN A 153 -7.53 13.62 21.04
CA GLN A 153 -6.91 13.99 19.77
C GLN A 153 -5.38 14.00 19.87
N GLU A 154 -4.82 14.49 20.95
CA GLU A 154 -3.38 14.52 21.24
C GLU A 154 -2.82 13.10 21.35
N LEU A 155 -3.52 12.18 22.02
CA LEU A 155 -3.18 10.76 22.04
C LEU A 155 -3.11 10.18 20.63
N PHE A 156 -4.10 10.47 19.79
CA PHE A 156 -4.10 10.00 18.40
C PHE A 156 -2.93 10.59 17.60
N ALA A 157 -2.64 11.90 17.76
CA ALA A 157 -1.50 12.56 17.14
C ALA A 157 -0.16 11.93 17.54
N TYR A 158 -0.01 11.56 18.82
CA TYR A 158 1.18 10.87 19.31
C TYR A 158 1.38 9.50 18.64
N LEU A 159 0.30 8.71 18.50
CA LEU A 159 0.36 7.43 17.77
C LEU A 159 0.69 7.62 16.29
N VAL A 160 0.15 8.66 15.66
CA VAL A 160 0.48 9.03 14.26
C VAL A 160 1.96 9.35 14.12
N ASN A 161 2.51 10.15 15.05
CA ASN A 161 3.94 10.52 15.06
C ASN A 161 4.86 9.30 15.16
N ALA A 162 4.44 8.24 15.86
CA ALA A 162 5.18 6.98 15.99
C ALA A 162 5.19 6.12 14.70
N CYS A 163 4.49 6.51 13.63
CA CYS A 163 4.52 5.88 12.30
C CYS A 163 4.33 4.36 12.32
N GLY A 164 3.42 3.84 13.16
CA GLY A 164 3.17 2.40 13.30
C GLY A 164 4.00 1.71 14.38
N GLY A 165 4.95 2.40 15.00
CA GLY A 165 5.66 1.91 16.18
C GLY A 165 4.72 1.69 17.36
N THR A 166 5.01 0.68 18.18
CA THR A 166 4.26 0.46 19.44
C THR A 166 4.65 1.52 20.46
N CYS A 167 3.65 2.28 20.93
CA CYS A 167 3.81 3.22 22.04
C CYS A 167 3.31 2.56 23.32
N THR A 168 4.15 2.40 24.32
CA THR A 168 3.73 1.86 25.61
C THR A 168 2.83 2.82 26.36
N ASN A 169 1.96 2.31 27.23
CA ASN A 169 1.09 3.18 28.03
C ASN A 169 1.90 4.18 28.88
N GLN A 170 3.09 3.79 29.36
CA GLN A 170 3.94 4.64 30.17
C GLN A 170 4.57 5.76 29.34
N GLU A 171 5.08 5.45 28.15
CA GLU A 171 5.59 6.46 27.21
C GLU A 171 4.51 7.48 26.85
N ILE A 172 3.32 7.00 26.47
CA ILE A 172 2.18 7.85 26.12
C ILE A 172 1.85 8.81 27.28
N MET A 173 1.76 8.29 28.52
CA MET A 173 1.47 9.12 29.69
C MET A 173 2.57 10.15 29.94
N THR A 174 3.83 9.80 29.79
CA THR A 174 4.96 10.73 29.97
C THR A 174 4.89 11.91 28.97
N TYR A 175 4.51 11.63 27.72
CA TYR A 175 4.42 12.70 26.70
C TYR A 175 3.13 13.51 26.75
N LEU A 176 2.02 12.90 27.17
CA LEU A 176 0.74 13.63 27.29
C LEU A 176 0.66 14.53 28.52
N TRP A 177 1.44 14.24 29.55
CA TRP A 177 1.48 15.02 30.80
C TRP A 177 2.93 15.33 31.17
N ASP A 178 3.23 16.61 31.23
CA ASP A 178 4.56 17.13 31.59
C ASP A 178 4.70 17.23 33.13
N ASP A 179 4.16 16.28 33.87
CA ASP A 179 4.22 16.23 35.32
C ASP A 179 4.43 14.82 35.85
N ASP A 180 4.89 14.70 37.10
CA ASP A 180 5.09 13.41 37.79
C ASP A 180 3.78 12.83 38.37
N GLY A 181 2.62 13.34 37.95
CA GLY A 181 1.31 12.92 38.46
C GLY A 181 0.90 11.50 38.01
N ILE A 182 -0.01 10.89 38.78
CA ILE A 182 -0.61 9.59 38.43
C ILE A 182 -1.85 9.85 37.57
N HIS A 183 -1.75 9.62 36.27
CA HIS A 183 -2.82 9.88 35.31
C HIS A 183 -3.58 8.63 34.85
N ASP A 184 -3.36 7.46 35.47
CA ASP A 184 -3.90 6.17 35.03
C ASP A 184 -5.41 6.18 34.76
N SER A 185 -6.19 6.78 35.66
CA SER A 185 -7.66 6.83 35.52
C SER A 185 -8.09 7.72 34.37
N TYR A 186 -7.39 8.84 34.18
CA TYR A 186 -7.68 9.76 33.07
C TYR A 186 -7.18 9.20 31.75
N PHE A 187 -6.01 8.56 31.73
CA PHE A 187 -5.51 7.85 30.56
C PHE A 187 -6.46 6.74 30.08
N LYS A 188 -7.01 5.95 31.02
CA LYS A 188 -8.04 4.95 30.69
C LYS A 188 -9.26 5.60 30.03
N LYS A 189 -9.67 6.78 30.48
CA LYS A 189 -10.81 7.51 29.91
C LYS A 189 -10.54 7.98 28.49
N ILE A 190 -9.40 8.67 28.23
CA ILE A 190 -9.08 9.17 26.89
C ILE A 190 -8.80 8.02 25.91
N ARG A 191 -8.19 6.92 26.38
CA ARG A 191 -7.99 5.71 25.59
C ARG A 191 -9.33 5.08 25.20
N LYS A 192 -10.29 5.01 26.12
CA LYS A 192 -11.64 4.54 25.80
C LYS A 192 -12.31 5.47 24.80
N ASP A 193 -12.26 6.77 25.02
CA ASP A 193 -12.83 7.79 24.13
C ASP A 193 -12.23 7.69 22.71
N LEU A 194 -10.94 7.40 22.57
CA LEU A 194 -10.30 7.18 21.27
C LEU A 194 -10.93 5.99 20.54
N PHE A 195 -11.08 4.83 21.20
CA PHE A 195 -11.70 3.67 20.57
C PHE A 195 -13.18 3.87 20.27
N ASP A 196 -13.93 4.49 21.18
CA ASP A 196 -15.35 4.83 20.97
C ASP A 196 -15.51 5.80 19.77
N THR A 197 -14.57 6.75 19.63
CA THR A 197 -14.53 7.67 18.48
C THR A 197 -14.25 6.92 17.17
N LEU A 198 -13.21 6.07 17.13
CA LEU A 198 -12.88 5.30 15.93
C LEU A 198 -14.03 4.34 15.54
N GLU A 199 -14.71 3.73 16.52
CA GLU A 199 -15.89 2.89 16.28
C GLU A 199 -17.05 3.69 15.69
N LYS A 200 -17.34 4.88 16.24
CA LYS A 200 -18.37 5.82 15.72
C LYS A 200 -18.18 6.13 14.24
N TYR A 201 -16.92 6.27 13.81
CA TYR A 201 -16.58 6.54 12.41
C TYR A 201 -16.36 5.27 11.56
N GLY A 202 -16.51 4.06 12.16
CA GLY A 202 -16.32 2.78 11.46
C GLY A 202 -14.88 2.51 11.05
N CYS A 203 -13.91 2.96 11.86
CA CYS A 203 -12.46 2.89 11.63
C CYS A 203 -11.72 2.26 12.82
N SER A 204 -12.33 1.28 13.48
CA SER A 204 -11.83 0.63 14.72
C SER A 204 -10.48 -0.08 14.54
N ASP A 205 -10.14 -0.43 13.30
CA ASP A 205 -8.92 -1.12 12.90
C ASP A 205 -7.71 -0.20 12.77
N VAL A 206 -7.92 1.12 12.74
CA VAL A 206 -6.84 2.12 12.57
C VAL A 206 -5.88 2.16 13.75
N VAL A 207 -6.36 1.92 14.97
CA VAL A 207 -5.54 1.81 16.18
C VAL A 207 -5.70 0.44 16.79
N VAL A 208 -4.60 -0.27 16.98
CA VAL A 208 -4.59 -1.60 17.58
C VAL A 208 -3.97 -1.58 18.97
N LYS A 209 -4.48 -2.48 19.83
CA LYS A 209 -3.90 -2.75 21.14
C LYS A 209 -2.72 -3.70 20.95
N THR A 210 -1.56 -3.31 21.48
CA THR A 210 -0.37 -4.15 21.54
C THR A 210 -0.11 -4.60 22.98
N TRP A 211 0.91 -5.45 23.19
CA TRP A 211 1.30 -5.84 24.54
C TRP A 211 1.82 -4.60 25.32
N GLY A 212 0.99 -4.14 26.28
CA GLY A 212 1.31 -2.98 27.12
C GLY A 212 1.14 -1.58 26.48
N GLY A 213 0.58 -1.48 25.27
CA GLY A 213 0.50 -0.21 24.57
C GLY A 213 -0.52 -0.15 23.42
N LEU A 214 -0.30 0.82 22.53
CA LEU A 214 -1.10 1.08 21.34
C LEU A 214 -0.19 1.28 20.14
N ALA A 215 -0.69 1.00 18.94
CA ALA A 215 -0.05 1.35 17.68
C ALA A 215 -1.10 1.78 16.64
N ILE A 216 -0.74 2.73 15.77
CA ILE A 216 -1.54 3.04 14.58
C ILE A 216 -1.18 2.07 13.45
N GLN A 217 -2.14 1.80 12.57
CA GLN A 217 -1.94 1.05 11.32
C GLN A 217 -1.71 2.05 10.16
N PRO A 218 -0.46 2.29 9.72
CA PRO A 218 -0.16 3.32 8.72
C PRO A 218 -0.82 3.06 7.36
N ASP A 219 -1.03 1.79 7.03
CA ASP A 219 -1.63 1.37 5.76
C ASP A 219 -3.12 1.70 5.65
N LEU A 220 -3.79 1.95 6.77
CA LEU A 220 -5.22 2.28 6.83
C LEU A 220 -5.51 3.79 6.80
N VAL A 221 -4.47 4.63 6.81
CA VAL A 221 -4.61 6.09 6.84
C VAL A 221 -3.83 6.75 5.71
N GLU A 222 -4.37 7.83 5.14
CA GLU A 222 -3.65 8.75 4.27
C GLU A 222 -3.09 9.87 5.15
N CYS A 223 -1.76 10.00 5.24
CA CYS A 223 -1.09 10.96 6.09
C CYS A 223 -0.02 11.70 5.28
N ASP A 224 -0.07 13.04 5.30
CA ASP A 224 0.88 13.89 4.59
C ASP A 224 2.34 13.65 5.02
N TYR A 225 2.56 13.46 6.32
CA TYR A 225 3.88 13.14 6.86
C TYR A 225 4.39 11.75 6.42
N TYR A 226 3.52 10.74 6.35
CA TYR A 226 3.91 9.40 5.89
C TYR A 226 4.25 9.41 4.40
N ASN A 227 3.49 10.17 3.60
CA ASN A 227 3.76 10.32 2.17
C ASN A 227 5.09 11.03 1.96
N TRP A 228 5.34 12.12 2.70
CA TRP A 228 6.61 12.84 2.65
C TRP A 228 7.80 11.94 3.03
N LYS A 229 7.69 11.13 4.09
CA LYS A 229 8.74 10.19 4.53
C LYS A 229 9.11 9.11 3.52
N LYS A 230 8.19 8.74 2.64
CA LYS A 230 8.47 7.76 1.56
C LYS A 230 9.37 8.35 0.47
N GLU A 231 9.31 9.65 0.26
CA GLU A 231 10.01 10.35 -0.83
C GLU A 231 11.28 11.05 -0.37
N HIS A 232 11.44 11.28 0.93
CA HIS A 232 12.52 12.10 1.49
C HIS A 232 13.25 11.38 2.62
N THR A 233 14.58 11.57 2.66
CA THR A 233 15.44 11.16 3.77
C THR A 233 15.81 12.38 4.61
N GLY A 234 15.59 12.30 5.92
CA GLY A 234 15.88 13.39 6.87
C GLY A 234 14.64 13.87 7.63
N ASP A 235 14.82 14.90 8.44
CA ASP A 235 13.75 15.48 9.23
C ASP A 235 13.02 16.57 8.43
N TYR A 236 11.72 16.73 8.69
CA TYR A 236 10.93 17.78 8.09
C TYR A 236 11.22 19.10 8.77
N GLU A 237 11.68 20.10 8.02
CA GLU A 237 12.08 21.41 8.55
C GLU A 237 10.93 22.44 8.66
N GLY A 238 9.72 22.06 8.27
CA GLY A 238 8.55 22.96 8.30
C GLY A 238 7.75 22.84 9.58
N ASP A 239 6.61 23.53 9.59
CA ASP A 239 5.65 23.45 10.68
C ASP A 239 5.01 22.06 10.77
N TYR A 240 5.16 21.38 11.90
CA TYR A 240 4.66 20.05 12.15
C TYR A 240 3.87 20.01 13.45
N MET A 241 2.58 19.59 13.41
CA MET A 241 1.68 19.45 14.57
C MET A 241 1.82 20.56 15.64
N LYS A 242 1.84 21.83 15.20
CA LYS A 242 2.17 23.03 16.01
C LYS A 242 1.45 23.19 17.35
N GLN A 243 0.30 22.54 17.51
CA GLN A 243 -0.48 22.65 18.74
C GLN A 243 0.06 21.80 19.90
N TYR A 244 1.06 20.93 19.64
CA TYR A 244 1.58 20.04 20.66
C TYR A 244 3.02 20.37 21.03
N TYR A 245 3.27 20.54 22.34
CA TYR A 245 4.56 20.99 22.89
C TYR A 245 5.64 19.90 22.90
N TRP A 246 5.27 18.63 22.78
CA TRP A 246 6.19 17.50 22.78
C TRP A 246 6.83 17.25 21.39
N ILE A 247 6.47 18.04 20.40
CA ILE A 247 7.09 18.04 19.08
C ILE A 247 8.19 19.11 19.08
N MET A 248 9.44 18.68 19.08
CA MET A 248 10.62 19.52 18.91
C MET A 248 11.31 19.19 17.59
#